data_8b73b64d1f0c7676b19501b42af52f06
#
_entry.id   8b73b64d1f0c7676b19501b42af52f06
#
_cell.length_a   1.000
_cell.length_b   1.000
_cell.length_c   1.000
_cell.angle_alpha   90.00
_cell.angle_beta   90.00
_cell.angle_gamma   90.00
#
_symmetry.space_group_name_H-M   'P 1'
#
loop_
_entity.id
_entity.type
_entity.pdbx_description
1 polymer ?
#
loop_
_entity_poly.entity_id
_entity_poly.type
_entity_poly.pdbx_seq_one_letter_code
_entity_poly.pdbx_strand_id
1 'polypeptide(L)'
;MQALIVIAHHDPDSLTHALAREVAAGLASAGHGSEIADLAHEGFDPRFTLADHAVHRGLAAPTADVLREQARIDRADALVLVYPIYWWSLPALLKGWVDRVFSNGWAFDYQDGVVTKKLRAMKVHLVGVAGADNGIFERHGYGAAMRVQIEHGIFDYCGAEVLSSNLLDDSEGPNAALHLRTARALGEQLFMPAHRQIA
;
A
#
# COMPACT_ATOMS: atom_id res chain seq x y z
N MET A 1 -17.53 -5.84 4.24
CA MET A 1 -16.63 -5.15 3.32
C MET A 1 -15.38 -6.01 3.13
N GLN A 2 -14.60 -5.77 2.08
CA GLN A 2 -13.43 -6.59 1.71
C GLN A 2 -12.19 -5.69 1.60
N ALA A 3 -11.08 -6.06 2.24
CA ALA A 3 -9.80 -5.38 2.10
C ALA A 3 -8.82 -6.23 1.27
N LEU A 4 -8.02 -5.58 0.41
CA LEU A 4 -6.83 -6.18 -0.18
C LEU A 4 -5.61 -5.75 0.63
N ILE A 5 -4.89 -6.72 1.21
CA ILE A 5 -3.66 -6.49 1.97
C ILE A 5 -2.48 -6.91 1.10
N VAL A 6 -1.70 -5.94 0.62
CA VAL A 6 -0.51 -6.19 -0.20
C VAL A 6 0.73 -6.19 0.68
N ILE A 7 1.49 -7.28 0.64
CA ILE A 7 2.74 -7.46 1.39
C ILE A 7 3.92 -7.40 0.42
N ALA A 8 4.95 -6.64 0.77
CA ALA A 8 6.18 -6.56 0.00
C ALA A 8 7.41 -6.83 0.87
N HIS A 9 7.63 -8.08 1.25
CA HIS A 9 8.82 -8.53 1.99
C HIS A 9 9.26 -9.91 1.51
N HIS A 10 10.58 -10.11 1.39
CA HIS A 10 11.16 -11.37 0.87
C HIS A 10 11.17 -12.52 1.89
N ASP A 11 11.13 -12.21 3.19
CA ASP A 11 11.14 -13.17 4.28
C ASP A 11 9.72 -13.37 4.84
N PRO A 12 9.13 -14.57 4.72
CA PRO A 12 7.77 -14.86 5.20
C PRO A 12 7.65 -14.83 6.74
N ASP A 13 8.77 -14.93 7.46
CA ASP A 13 8.81 -14.87 8.92
C ASP A 13 9.05 -13.45 9.47
N SER A 14 9.10 -12.45 8.59
CA SER A 14 9.33 -11.05 8.95
C SER A 14 8.22 -10.45 9.80
N LEU A 15 8.56 -9.38 10.53
CA LEU A 15 7.57 -8.55 11.23
C LEU A 15 6.53 -7.98 10.25
N THR A 16 6.92 -7.65 9.02
CA THR A 16 5.99 -7.17 7.97
C THR A 16 4.86 -8.17 7.71
N HIS A 17 5.18 -9.46 7.58
CA HIS A 17 4.17 -10.51 7.43
C HIS A 17 3.32 -10.70 8.69
N ALA A 18 3.95 -10.63 9.88
CA ALA A 18 3.21 -10.73 11.13
C ALA A 18 2.18 -9.59 11.27
N LEU A 19 2.57 -8.36 10.91
CA LEU A 19 1.67 -7.20 10.92
C LEU A 19 0.50 -7.36 9.94
N ALA A 20 0.77 -7.84 8.71
CA ALA A 20 -0.30 -8.10 7.74
C ALA A 20 -1.30 -9.15 8.24
N ARG A 21 -0.81 -10.22 8.91
CA ARG A 21 -1.68 -11.22 9.57
C ARG A 21 -2.53 -10.59 10.68
N GLU A 22 -1.97 -9.67 11.47
CA GLU A 22 -2.73 -8.99 12.53
C GLU A 22 -3.78 -8.03 11.95
N VAL A 23 -3.49 -7.30 10.87
CA VAL A 23 -4.51 -6.51 10.15
C VAL A 23 -5.65 -7.41 9.67
N ALA A 24 -5.34 -8.55 9.05
CA ALA A 24 -6.35 -9.50 8.59
C ALA A 24 -7.18 -10.08 9.76
N ALA A 25 -6.54 -10.39 10.88
CA ALA A 25 -7.22 -10.88 12.09
C ALA A 25 -8.12 -9.80 12.71
N GLY A 26 -7.70 -8.52 12.70
CA GLY A 26 -8.51 -7.38 13.12
C GLY A 26 -9.75 -7.20 12.24
N LEU A 27 -9.59 -7.26 10.92
CA LEU A 27 -10.71 -7.23 9.97
C LEU A 27 -11.71 -8.35 10.22
N ALA A 28 -11.24 -9.58 10.39
CA ALA A 28 -12.07 -10.73 10.66
C ALA A 28 -12.85 -10.57 11.98
N SER A 29 -12.22 -10.04 13.05
CA SER A 29 -12.89 -9.79 14.33
C SER A 29 -13.98 -8.72 14.23
N ALA A 30 -13.86 -7.78 13.29
CA ALA A 30 -14.86 -6.76 12.98
C ALA A 30 -15.92 -7.24 11.97
N GLY A 31 -15.89 -8.51 11.54
CA GLY A 31 -16.86 -9.08 10.59
C GLY A 31 -16.60 -8.72 9.13
N HIS A 32 -15.35 -8.37 8.77
CA HIS A 32 -14.95 -8.02 7.41
C HIS A 32 -14.03 -9.09 6.82
N GLY A 33 -14.01 -9.19 5.48
CA GLY A 33 -13.11 -10.09 4.77
C GLY A 33 -11.79 -9.41 4.39
N SER A 34 -10.78 -10.22 4.10
CA SER A 34 -9.53 -9.76 3.50
C SER A 34 -8.96 -10.78 2.53
N GLU A 35 -8.28 -10.29 1.49
CA GLU A 35 -7.42 -11.06 0.61
C GLU A 35 -5.98 -10.58 0.85
N ILE A 36 -5.03 -11.52 0.98
CA ILE A 36 -3.60 -11.20 1.11
C ILE A 36 -2.93 -11.43 -0.24
N ALA A 37 -2.25 -10.41 -0.75
CA ALA A 37 -1.37 -10.43 -1.90
C ALA A 37 0.08 -10.34 -1.42
N ASP A 38 0.76 -11.48 -1.30
CA ASP A 38 2.18 -11.53 -0.97
C ASP A 38 3.00 -11.48 -2.26
N LEU A 39 3.48 -10.29 -2.63
CA LEU A 39 4.15 -10.05 -3.90
C LEU A 39 5.42 -10.88 -4.08
N ALA A 40 6.17 -11.13 -3.00
CA ALA A 40 7.38 -11.93 -3.06
C ALA A 40 7.05 -13.42 -3.24
N HIS A 41 6.12 -13.94 -2.46
CA HIS A 41 5.70 -15.34 -2.53
C HIS A 41 5.00 -15.68 -3.84
N GLU A 42 4.19 -14.76 -4.35
CA GLU A 42 3.48 -14.90 -5.63
C GLU A 42 4.40 -14.69 -6.85
N GLY A 43 5.65 -14.27 -6.62
CA GLY A 43 6.64 -14.07 -7.68
C GLY A 43 6.31 -12.90 -8.61
N PHE A 44 5.70 -11.84 -8.08
CA PHE A 44 5.43 -10.65 -8.89
C PHE A 44 6.74 -10.03 -9.41
N ASP A 45 6.83 -9.82 -10.72
CA ASP A 45 7.99 -9.17 -11.35
C ASP A 45 7.84 -7.64 -11.28
N PRO A 46 8.65 -6.92 -10.46
CA PRO A 46 8.53 -5.47 -10.32
C PRO A 46 9.17 -4.66 -11.46
N ARG A 47 9.81 -5.32 -12.43
CA ARG A 47 10.52 -4.63 -13.49
C ARG A 47 9.56 -3.97 -14.46
N PHE A 48 9.65 -2.65 -14.61
CA PHE A 48 8.93 -1.92 -15.64
C PHE A 48 9.51 -2.25 -17.01
N THR A 49 8.68 -2.73 -17.93
CA THR A 49 9.09 -3.28 -19.22
C THR A 49 8.65 -2.39 -20.40
N LEU A 50 9.08 -2.74 -21.61
CA LEU A 50 8.57 -2.08 -22.83
C LEU A 50 7.06 -2.26 -23.01
N ALA A 51 6.48 -3.38 -22.54
CA ALA A 51 5.03 -3.60 -22.56
C ALA A 51 4.33 -2.60 -21.63
N ASP A 52 4.83 -2.43 -20.40
CA ASP A 52 4.27 -1.46 -19.45
C ASP A 52 4.41 -0.02 -19.98
N HIS A 53 5.53 0.30 -20.64
CA HIS A 53 5.71 1.60 -21.30
C HIS A 53 4.69 1.83 -22.43
N ALA A 54 4.36 0.80 -23.21
CA ALA A 54 3.33 0.90 -24.24
C ALA A 54 1.93 1.16 -23.64
N VAL A 55 1.61 0.51 -22.50
CA VAL A 55 0.38 0.77 -21.73
C VAL A 55 0.35 2.21 -21.23
N HIS A 56 1.45 2.68 -20.63
CA HIS A 56 1.56 4.05 -20.13
C HIS A 56 1.29 5.08 -21.23
N ARG A 57 1.68 4.79 -22.48
CA ARG A 57 1.42 5.62 -23.65
C ARG A 57 0.04 5.42 -24.30
N GLY A 58 -0.81 4.55 -23.77
CA GLY A 58 -2.11 4.23 -24.36
C GLY A 58 -2.03 3.43 -25.67
N LEU A 59 -0.90 2.77 -25.93
CA LEU A 59 -0.65 2.01 -27.17
C LEU A 59 -0.93 0.52 -27.05
N ALA A 60 -1.11 0.01 -25.84
CA ALA A 60 -1.38 -1.40 -25.56
C ALA A 60 -2.24 -1.57 -24.31
N ALA A 61 -2.89 -2.73 -24.18
CA ALA A 61 -3.53 -3.14 -22.93
C ALA A 61 -2.48 -3.65 -21.94
N PRO A 62 -2.77 -3.59 -20.60
CA PRO A 62 -1.90 -4.17 -19.59
C PRO A 62 -1.68 -5.66 -19.76
N THR A 63 -0.53 -6.16 -19.31
CA THR A 63 -0.22 -7.59 -19.31
C THR A 63 -1.11 -8.37 -18.34
N ALA A 64 -1.23 -9.69 -18.53
CA ALA A 64 -2.15 -10.53 -17.75
C ALA A 64 -1.85 -10.52 -16.22
N ASP A 65 -0.60 -10.40 -15.83
CA ASP A 65 -0.21 -10.25 -14.43
C ASP A 65 -0.67 -8.92 -13.84
N VAL A 66 -0.52 -7.81 -14.55
CA VAL A 66 -1.03 -6.50 -14.16
C VAL A 66 -2.56 -6.50 -14.07
N LEU A 67 -3.26 -7.07 -15.07
CA LEU A 67 -4.72 -7.18 -15.05
C LEU A 67 -5.24 -7.98 -13.85
N ARG A 68 -4.52 -9.02 -13.41
CA ARG A 68 -4.89 -9.77 -12.19
C ARG A 68 -4.81 -8.90 -10.95
N GLU A 69 -3.76 -8.10 -10.82
CA GLU A 69 -3.62 -7.20 -9.67
C GLU A 69 -4.68 -6.08 -9.68
N GLN A 70 -4.95 -5.48 -10.83
CA GLN A 70 -6.03 -4.50 -10.99
C GLN A 70 -7.39 -5.10 -10.60
N ALA A 71 -7.69 -6.33 -11.07
CA ALA A 71 -8.92 -7.02 -10.71
C ALA A 71 -9.03 -7.36 -9.21
N ARG A 72 -7.91 -7.57 -8.49
CA ARG A 72 -7.88 -7.73 -7.03
C ARG A 72 -8.27 -6.42 -6.35
N ILE A 73 -7.70 -5.30 -6.81
CA ILE A 73 -8.00 -3.97 -6.27
C ILE A 73 -9.45 -3.59 -6.56
N ASP A 74 -9.96 -3.86 -7.77
CA ASP A 74 -11.34 -3.53 -8.17
C ASP A 74 -12.41 -4.25 -7.33
N ARG A 75 -12.06 -5.39 -6.73
CA ARG A 75 -12.98 -6.15 -5.83
C ARG A 75 -12.89 -5.71 -4.37
N ALA A 76 -11.92 -4.87 -4.03
CA ALA A 76 -11.68 -4.44 -2.66
C ALA A 76 -12.34 -3.09 -2.37
N ASP A 77 -12.89 -2.94 -1.16
CA ASP A 77 -13.39 -1.67 -0.62
C ASP A 77 -12.25 -0.80 -0.05
N ALA A 78 -11.12 -1.43 0.31
CA ALA A 78 -9.92 -0.76 0.78
C ALA A 78 -8.64 -1.52 0.39
N LEU A 79 -7.56 -0.76 0.19
CA LEU A 79 -6.22 -1.25 -0.06
C LEU A 79 -5.33 -0.99 1.16
N VAL A 80 -4.69 -2.03 1.70
CA VAL A 80 -3.72 -1.93 2.79
C VAL A 80 -2.35 -2.34 2.27
N LEU A 81 -1.36 -1.46 2.35
CA LEU A 81 0.01 -1.77 1.96
C LEU A 81 0.85 -1.96 3.22
N VAL A 82 1.45 -3.15 3.38
CA VAL A 82 2.32 -3.49 4.51
C VAL A 82 3.72 -3.77 3.97
N TYR A 83 4.70 -2.92 4.33
CA TYR A 83 6.01 -2.94 3.68
C TYR A 83 7.13 -2.43 4.58
N PRO A 84 8.38 -2.92 4.40
CA PRO A 84 9.54 -2.33 5.03
C PRO A 84 9.90 -1.01 4.34
N ILE A 85 10.32 -0.02 5.12
CA ILE A 85 10.83 1.22 4.57
C ILE A 85 12.30 1.02 4.21
N TYR A 86 12.60 1.05 2.93
CA TYR A 86 13.97 1.02 2.41
C TYR A 86 14.32 2.37 1.79
N TRP A 87 15.43 2.95 2.26
CA TRP A 87 15.88 4.27 1.78
C TRP A 87 14.78 5.33 1.82
N TRP A 88 14.06 5.38 2.93
CA TRP A 88 13.01 6.37 3.22
C TRP A 88 11.86 6.35 2.18
N SER A 89 11.60 5.19 1.60
CA SER A 89 10.59 5.02 0.55
C SER A 89 10.02 3.60 0.53
N LEU A 90 9.18 3.32 -0.48
CA LEU A 90 8.70 1.98 -0.77
C LEU A 90 9.86 1.08 -1.19
N PRO A 91 9.89 -0.20 -0.80
CA PRO A 91 10.86 -1.15 -1.32
C PRO A 91 10.66 -1.36 -2.82
N ALA A 92 11.73 -1.74 -3.53
CA ALA A 92 11.72 -1.90 -4.99
C ALA A 92 10.57 -2.79 -5.50
N LEU A 93 10.26 -3.88 -4.78
CA LEU A 93 9.17 -4.78 -5.13
C LEU A 93 7.81 -4.05 -5.12
N LEU A 94 7.50 -3.30 -4.07
CA LEU A 94 6.25 -2.57 -3.97
C LEU A 94 6.21 -1.37 -4.91
N LYS A 95 7.34 -0.66 -5.06
CA LYS A 95 7.42 0.46 -6.00
C LYS A 95 7.19 0.00 -7.44
N GLY A 96 7.81 -1.12 -7.84
CA GLY A 96 7.59 -1.70 -9.16
C GLY A 96 6.17 -2.23 -9.36
N TRP A 97 5.54 -2.77 -8.29
CA TRP A 97 4.13 -3.12 -8.34
C TRP A 97 3.26 -1.88 -8.60
N VAL A 98 3.48 -0.78 -7.88
CA VAL A 98 2.79 0.49 -8.14
C VAL A 98 3.04 0.98 -9.57
N ASP A 99 4.29 1.01 -10.02
CA ASP A 99 4.66 1.51 -11.35
C ASP A 99 3.96 0.76 -12.49
N ARG A 100 3.73 -0.54 -12.33
CA ARG A 100 3.10 -1.38 -13.34
C ARG A 100 1.58 -1.41 -13.23
N VAL A 101 1.05 -1.52 -12.01
CA VAL A 101 -0.38 -1.72 -11.74
C VAL A 101 -1.17 -0.41 -11.84
N PHE A 102 -0.61 0.71 -11.34
CA PHE A 102 -1.27 2.02 -11.39
C PHE A 102 -1.07 2.66 -12.78
N SER A 103 -1.54 1.98 -13.78
CA SER A 103 -1.31 2.35 -15.18
C SER A 103 -2.31 3.39 -15.69
N ASN A 104 -1.89 4.07 -16.77
CA ASN A 104 -2.78 4.90 -17.59
C ASN A 104 -3.95 4.05 -18.12
N GLY A 105 -5.14 4.62 -18.14
CA GLY A 105 -6.38 3.94 -18.54
C GLY A 105 -7.12 3.26 -17.38
N TRP A 106 -6.43 2.90 -16.27
CA TRP A 106 -7.04 2.25 -15.11
C TRP A 106 -6.96 3.11 -13.84
N ALA A 107 -5.77 3.54 -13.41
CA ALA A 107 -5.62 4.39 -12.22
C ALA A 107 -5.89 5.88 -12.50
N PHE A 108 -5.54 6.31 -13.68
CA PHE A 108 -5.75 7.66 -14.21
C PHE A 108 -5.85 7.62 -15.74
N ASP A 109 -6.41 8.67 -16.34
CA ASP A 109 -6.29 8.95 -17.76
C ASP A 109 -5.48 10.23 -17.95
N TYR A 110 -4.55 10.22 -18.90
CA TYR A 110 -3.81 11.40 -19.29
C TYR A 110 -4.07 11.70 -20.77
N GLN A 111 -4.82 12.78 -21.04
CA GLN A 111 -5.14 13.22 -22.39
C GLN A 111 -5.00 14.74 -22.49
N ASP A 112 -4.37 15.23 -23.53
CA ASP A 112 -4.24 16.66 -23.87
C ASP A 112 -3.71 17.52 -22.70
N GLY A 113 -2.78 17.00 -21.92
CA GLY A 113 -2.22 17.70 -20.74
C GLY A 113 -3.09 17.65 -19.50
N VAL A 114 -4.22 16.96 -19.51
CA VAL A 114 -5.17 16.86 -18.41
C VAL A 114 -5.12 15.45 -17.79
N VAL A 115 -5.04 15.39 -16.46
CA VAL A 115 -5.14 14.13 -15.68
C VAL A 115 -6.56 13.96 -15.18
N THR A 116 -7.19 12.83 -15.52
CA THR A 116 -8.46 12.39 -14.93
C THR A 116 -8.20 11.29 -13.92
N LYS A 117 -8.50 11.55 -12.66
CA LYS A 117 -8.35 10.62 -11.52
C LYS A 117 -9.42 9.54 -11.57
N LYS A 118 -9.06 8.25 -11.53
CA LYS A 118 -10.01 7.13 -11.67
C LYS A 118 -10.24 6.33 -10.39
N LEU A 119 -9.37 6.42 -9.39
CA LEU A 119 -9.47 5.64 -8.16
C LEU A 119 -10.18 6.38 -7.01
N ARG A 120 -11.13 7.28 -7.30
CA ARG A 120 -11.79 8.17 -6.31
C ARG A 120 -12.56 7.43 -5.21
N ALA A 121 -12.98 6.20 -5.42
CA ALA A 121 -13.65 5.39 -4.41
C ALA A 121 -12.69 4.59 -3.51
N MET A 122 -11.41 4.46 -3.94
CA MET A 122 -10.42 3.62 -3.25
C MET A 122 -9.93 4.31 -1.96
N LYS A 123 -10.04 3.58 -0.85
CA LYS A 123 -9.46 3.95 0.45
C LYS A 123 -8.15 3.20 0.64
N VAL A 124 -7.11 3.92 1.10
CA VAL A 124 -5.77 3.36 1.25
C VAL A 124 -5.29 3.50 2.68
N HIS A 125 -4.67 2.46 3.19
CA HIS A 125 -4.00 2.44 4.49
C HIS A 125 -2.56 1.99 4.31
N LEU A 126 -1.62 2.75 4.86
CA LEU A 126 -0.19 2.48 4.76
C LEU A 126 0.35 2.02 6.11
N VAL A 127 1.10 0.92 6.11
CA VAL A 127 1.81 0.37 7.27
C VAL A 127 3.27 0.18 6.88
N GLY A 128 4.06 1.22 7.13
CA GLY A 128 5.50 1.24 6.86
C GLY A 128 6.28 0.78 8.09
N VAL A 129 7.18 -0.18 7.93
CA VAL A 129 8.02 -0.75 8.98
C VAL A 129 9.44 -0.24 8.82
N ALA A 130 9.96 0.49 9.81
CA ALA A 130 11.29 1.10 9.78
C ALA A 130 12.19 0.54 10.88
N GLY A 131 13.45 0.24 10.53
CA GLY A 131 14.48 -0.06 11.52
C GLY A 131 14.99 1.18 12.27
N ALA A 132 14.87 2.37 11.65
CA ALA A 132 15.26 3.62 12.27
C ALA A 132 14.17 4.16 13.21
N ASP A 133 14.60 4.87 14.28
CA ASP A 133 13.68 5.55 15.20
C ASP A 133 13.04 6.82 14.59
N ASN A 134 11.89 7.24 15.14
CA ASN A 134 11.16 8.41 14.66
C ASN A 134 11.98 9.71 14.70
N GLY A 135 12.93 9.83 15.61
CA GLY A 135 13.81 11.02 15.70
C GLY A 135 14.67 11.21 14.46
N ILE A 136 15.06 10.13 13.76
CA ILE A 136 15.76 10.22 12.47
C ILE A 136 14.81 10.77 11.40
N PHE A 137 13.58 10.27 11.34
CA PHE A 137 12.57 10.75 10.38
C PHE A 137 12.28 12.24 10.56
N GLU A 138 12.16 12.70 11.79
CA GLU A 138 11.89 14.11 12.11
C GLU A 138 13.08 15.01 11.75
N ARG A 139 14.30 14.67 12.22
CA ARG A 139 15.51 15.51 12.00
C ARG A 139 15.83 15.72 10.53
N HIS A 140 15.55 14.74 9.67
CA HIS A 140 15.87 14.80 8.25
C HIS A 140 14.66 15.10 7.36
N GLY A 141 13.46 15.24 7.92
CA GLY A 141 12.24 15.50 7.17
C GLY A 141 11.77 14.33 6.31
N TYR A 142 12.24 13.10 6.57
CA TYR A 142 11.90 11.92 5.76
C TYR A 142 10.42 11.60 5.77
N GLY A 143 9.75 11.75 6.92
CA GLY A 143 8.31 11.55 7.02
C GLY A 143 7.52 12.50 6.11
N ALA A 144 7.91 13.77 6.03
CA ALA A 144 7.30 14.74 5.11
C ALA A 144 7.58 14.40 3.65
N ALA A 145 8.82 14.00 3.32
CA ALA A 145 9.20 13.59 1.97
C ALA A 145 8.41 12.36 1.51
N MET A 146 8.25 11.35 2.38
CA MET A 146 7.44 10.16 2.08
C MET A 146 5.98 10.51 1.84
N ARG A 147 5.37 11.39 2.65
CA ARG A 147 3.98 11.83 2.42
C ARG A 147 3.82 12.49 1.05
N VAL A 148 4.71 13.41 0.69
CA VAL A 148 4.65 14.06 -0.62
C VAL A 148 4.81 13.05 -1.75
N GLN A 149 5.76 12.12 -1.63
CA GLN A 149 6.05 11.14 -2.68
C GLN A 149 4.94 10.09 -2.81
N ILE A 150 4.50 9.52 -1.69
CA ILE A 150 3.61 8.34 -1.68
C ILE A 150 2.14 8.77 -1.64
N GLU A 151 1.75 9.53 -0.62
CA GLU A 151 0.34 9.86 -0.42
C GLU A 151 -0.14 10.84 -1.49
N HIS A 152 0.58 11.94 -1.70
CA HIS A 152 0.20 12.94 -2.70
C HIS A 152 0.60 12.51 -4.13
N GLY A 153 1.85 12.10 -4.33
CA GLY A 153 2.41 11.82 -5.65
C GLY A 153 1.89 10.55 -6.32
N ILE A 154 1.44 9.56 -5.57
CA ILE A 154 0.89 8.31 -6.09
C ILE A 154 -0.62 8.28 -5.90
N PHE A 155 -1.09 8.20 -4.66
CA PHE A 155 -2.51 7.91 -4.38
C PHE A 155 -3.43 9.08 -4.71
N ASP A 156 -3.14 10.29 -4.21
CA ASP A 156 -3.96 11.46 -4.56
C ASP A 156 -3.88 11.79 -6.05
N TYR A 157 -2.73 11.59 -6.70
CA TYR A 157 -2.62 11.74 -8.17
C TYR A 157 -3.63 10.85 -8.91
N CYS A 158 -3.85 9.64 -8.45
CA CYS A 158 -4.86 8.71 -8.99
C CYS A 158 -6.27 8.94 -8.44
N GLY A 159 -6.41 9.75 -7.38
CA GLY A 159 -7.67 10.08 -6.71
C GLY A 159 -8.03 9.17 -5.55
N ALA A 160 -7.19 8.21 -5.20
CA ALA A 160 -7.38 7.38 -4.03
C ALA A 160 -7.10 8.18 -2.75
N GLU A 161 -7.88 7.95 -1.71
CA GLU A 161 -7.76 8.66 -0.44
C GLU A 161 -6.95 7.84 0.57
N VAL A 162 -5.81 8.35 1.03
CA VAL A 162 -5.05 7.74 2.12
C VAL A 162 -5.68 8.12 3.45
N LEU A 163 -6.36 7.16 4.08
CA LEU A 163 -7.05 7.37 5.36
C LEU A 163 -6.13 7.24 6.57
N SER A 164 -5.09 6.42 6.47
CA SER A 164 -4.08 6.31 7.51
C SER A 164 -2.70 5.97 6.94
N SER A 165 -1.67 6.53 7.57
CA SER A 165 -0.26 6.26 7.26
C SER A 165 0.46 6.02 8.57
N ASN A 166 0.74 4.75 8.87
CA ASN A 166 1.34 4.30 10.11
C ASN A 166 2.82 4.02 9.89
N LEU A 167 3.68 4.78 10.55
CA LEU A 167 5.10 4.50 10.65
C LEU A 167 5.35 3.68 11.92
N LEU A 168 5.72 2.41 11.76
CA LEU A 168 6.12 1.51 12.85
C LEU A 168 7.64 1.51 12.90
N ASP A 169 8.18 2.39 13.70
CA ASP A 169 9.61 2.64 13.85
C ASP A 169 10.29 1.67 14.83
N ASP A 170 11.63 1.69 14.90
CA ASP A 170 12.43 0.84 15.79
C ASP A 170 12.02 -0.64 15.74
N SER A 171 11.83 -1.17 14.54
CA SER A 171 11.30 -2.53 14.31
C SER A 171 12.20 -3.66 14.81
N GLU A 172 13.48 -3.38 15.05
CA GLU A 172 14.46 -4.31 15.64
C GLU A 172 14.53 -4.17 17.17
N GLY A 173 13.83 -3.19 17.72
CA GLY A 173 13.76 -2.91 19.16
C GLY A 173 12.69 -3.72 19.90
N PRO A 174 12.40 -3.37 21.15
CA PRO A 174 11.47 -4.11 22.02
C PRO A 174 10.00 -3.92 21.66
N ASN A 175 9.67 -3.09 20.66
CA ASN A 175 8.32 -2.61 20.37
C ASN A 175 7.47 -3.56 19.51
N ALA A 176 7.98 -4.71 19.09
CA ALA A 176 7.28 -5.63 18.19
C ALA A 176 5.85 -5.98 18.66
N ALA A 177 5.66 -6.25 19.97
CA ALA A 177 4.34 -6.54 20.53
C ALA A 177 3.37 -5.35 20.46
N LEU A 178 3.88 -4.11 20.56
CA LEU A 178 3.08 -2.90 20.39
C LEU A 178 2.67 -2.75 18.91
N HIS A 179 3.60 -2.94 17.99
CA HIS A 179 3.34 -2.86 16.55
C HIS A 179 2.27 -3.88 16.10
N LEU A 180 2.32 -5.11 16.62
CA LEU A 180 1.29 -6.13 16.33
C LEU A 180 -0.09 -5.70 16.83
N ARG A 181 -0.18 -5.13 18.05
CA ARG A 181 -1.45 -4.60 18.57
C ARG A 181 -1.97 -3.43 17.75
N THR A 182 -1.08 -2.53 17.32
CA THR A 182 -1.43 -1.40 16.44
C THR A 182 -1.99 -1.89 15.11
N ALA A 183 -1.35 -2.88 14.50
CA ALA A 183 -1.81 -3.49 13.25
C ALA A 183 -3.19 -4.16 13.40
N ARG A 184 -3.41 -4.87 14.52
CA ARG A 184 -4.71 -5.47 14.81
C ARG A 184 -5.81 -4.42 14.98
N ALA A 185 -5.54 -3.38 15.76
CA ALA A 185 -6.47 -2.26 15.97
C ALA A 185 -6.78 -1.53 14.66
N LEU A 186 -5.79 -1.37 13.76
CA LEU A 186 -6.02 -0.83 12.41
C LEU A 186 -7.03 -1.71 11.65
N GLY A 187 -6.87 -3.03 11.66
CA GLY A 187 -7.80 -3.94 11.01
C GLY A 187 -9.21 -3.84 11.58
N GLU A 188 -9.35 -3.77 12.91
CA GLU A 188 -10.64 -3.63 13.58
C GLU A 188 -11.37 -2.33 13.23
N GLN A 189 -10.64 -1.26 12.96
CA GLN A 189 -11.17 0.08 12.70
C GLN A 189 -11.22 0.46 11.21
N LEU A 190 -10.69 -0.37 10.33
CA LEU A 190 -10.43 -0.04 8.93
C LEU A 190 -11.66 0.48 8.18
N PHE A 191 -12.84 -0.05 8.46
CA PHE A 191 -14.10 0.34 7.85
C PHE A 191 -15.03 1.13 8.78
N MET A 192 -14.53 1.60 9.93
CA MET A 192 -15.33 2.45 10.82
C MET A 192 -15.45 3.87 10.24
N PRO A 193 -16.61 4.52 10.39
CA PRO A 193 -16.76 5.94 10.04
C PRO A 193 -15.72 6.80 10.77
N ALA A 194 -15.14 7.79 10.09
CA ALA A 194 -14.07 8.65 10.61
C ALA A 194 -14.37 9.35 11.96
N HIS A 195 -15.65 9.45 12.38
CA HIS A 195 -16.07 10.04 13.65
C HIS A 195 -15.91 9.11 14.87
N ARG A 196 -15.46 7.84 14.69
CA ARG A 196 -15.20 6.89 15.78
C ARG A 196 -13.74 6.48 15.92
N GLN A 197 -12.85 7.04 15.14
CA GLN A 197 -11.40 6.86 15.35
C GLN A 197 -10.99 7.73 16.55
N ILE A 198 -11.05 7.13 17.74
CA ILE A 198 -10.59 7.76 18.98
C ILE A 198 -9.06 7.78 18.96
N ALA A 199 -8.49 8.97 19.17
CA ALA A 199 -7.06 9.24 19.29
C ALA A 199 -6.39 8.40 20.40
#